data_611ffb10e2f7d98c71e794378032fe7c
#
_entry.id   611ffb10e2f7d98c71e794378032fe7c
#
_cell.length_a   1.000
_cell.length_b   1.000
_cell.length_c   1.000
_cell.angle_alpha   90.00
_cell.angle_beta   90.00
_cell.angle_gamma   90.00
#
_symmetry.space_group_name_H-M   'P 1'
#
loop_
_entity.id
_entity.type
_entity.pdbx_description
1 polymer ?
#
loop_
_entity_poly.entity_id
_entity_poly.type
_entity_poly.pdbx_seq_one_letter_code
_entity_poly.pdbx_strand_id
1 'polypeptide(L)'
;MRIRRKTWARPELAACPYFVAQPQQQRGNWEAVFGEKRPLHLDLGCGKCVFLAEAAHTHRDVNFLGIDISYDILGVGRRNIAQAYGEEQPDNVALCAYNI
;
A
#
# COMPACT_ATOMS: atom_id res chain seq x y z
N MET A 1 -20.32 6.26 -4.77
CA MET A 1 -19.86 5.57 -5.99
C MET A 1 -19.64 4.08 -5.70
N ARG A 2 -20.10 3.24 -6.58
CA ARG A 2 -19.96 1.80 -6.40
C ARG A 2 -18.67 1.32 -7.08
N ILE A 3 -17.82 0.62 -6.32
CA ILE A 3 -16.59 0.04 -6.86
C ILE A 3 -16.92 -1.29 -7.50
N ARG A 4 -16.57 -1.45 -8.78
CA ARG A 4 -16.78 -2.70 -9.48
C ARG A 4 -15.76 -3.73 -9.00
N ARG A 5 -16.24 -4.95 -8.74
CA ARG A 5 -15.38 -6.06 -8.37
C ARG A 5 -14.37 -6.37 -9.48
N LYS A 6 -13.13 -6.58 -9.09
CA LYS A 6 -12.04 -6.90 -10.00
C LYS A 6 -11.44 -8.24 -9.61
N THR A 7 -11.61 -9.23 -10.47
CA THR A 7 -11.14 -10.59 -10.18
C THR A 7 -9.62 -10.69 -10.10
N TRP A 8 -8.90 -9.76 -10.70
CA TRP A 8 -7.43 -9.76 -10.69
C TRP A 8 -6.84 -9.13 -9.42
N ALA A 9 -7.64 -8.38 -8.65
CA ALA A 9 -7.10 -7.58 -7.53
C ALA A 9 -6.50 -8.44 -6.42
N ARG A 10 -7.23 -9.42 -5.90
CA ARG A 10 -6.73 -10.25 -4.81
C ARG A 10 -5.49 -11.06 -5.17
N PRO A 11 -5.43 -11.74 -6.33
CA PRO A 11 -4.20 -12.44 -6.71
C PRO A 11 -3.00 -11.52 -6.86
N GLU A 12 -3.18 -10.33 -7.44
CA GLU A 12 -2.08 -9.38 -7.59
C GLU A 12 -1.60 -8.87 -6.24
N LEU A 13 -2.53 -8.59 -5.32
CA LEU A 13 -2.16 -8.15 -3.97
C LEU A 13 -1.44 -9.26 -3.21
N ALA A 14 -1.90 -10.51 -3.34
CA ALA A 14 -1.25 -11.63 -2.68
C ALA A 14 0.20 -11.81 -3.15
N ALA A 15 0.48 -11.48 -4.40
CA ALA A 15 1.83 -11.57 -4.97
C ALA A 15 2.66 -10.31 -4.72
N CYS A 16 2.07 -9.25 -4.19
CA CYS A 16 2.73 -7.97 -4.00
C CYS A 16 3.61 -7.97 -2.75
N PRO A 17 4.92 -7.66 -2.87
CA PRO A 17 5.83 -7.72 -1.72
C PRO A 17 5.49 -6.72 -0.62
N TYR A 18 4.84 -5.61 -0.94
CA TYR A 18 4.51 -4.59 0.06
C TYR A 18 3.03 -4.62 0.49
N PHE A 19 2.29 -5.66 0.11
CA PHE A 19 0.93 -5.84 0.64
C PHE A 19 0.98 -6.68 1.91
N VAL A 20 0.44 -6.14 3.00
CA VAL A 20 0.41 -6.82 4.30
C VAL A 20 -0.93 -7.51 4.44
N ALA A 21 -0.94 -8.84 4.30
CA ALA A 21 -2.17 -9.63 4.28
C ALA A 21 -2.85 -9.70 5.64
N GLN A 22 -2.08 -9.66 6.72
CA GLN A 22 -2.60 -9.79 8.07
C GLN A 22 -2.06 -8.66 8.95
N PRO A 23 -2.62 -7.45 8.83
CA PRO A 23 -2.09 -6.29 9.54
C PRO A 23 -2.13 -6.42 11.06
N GLN A 24 -3.06 -7.22 11.61
CA GLN A 24 -3.16 -7.42 13.05
C GLN A 24 -1.89 -8.05 13.63
N GLN A 25 -1.17 -8.84 12.84
CA GLN A 25 0.07 -9.48 13.27
C GLN A 25 1.23 -8.50 13.35
N GLN A 26 1.08 -7.31 12.80
CA GLN A 26 2.13 -6.30 12.79
C GLN A 26 2.01 -5.30 13.94
N ARG A 27 1.07 -5.51 14.85
CA ARG A 27 0.89 -4.60 15.99
C ARG A 27 2.20 -4.43 16.75
N GLY A 28 2.67 -3.19 16.86
CA GLY A 28 3.93 -2.87 17.51
C GLY A 28 5.18 -3.11 16.68
N ASN A 29 5.05 -3.65 15.45
CA ASN A 29 6.20 -4.04 14.62
C ASN A 29 6.15 -3.48 13.21
N TRP A 30 5.45 -2.37 13.00
CA TRP A 30 5.30 -1.84 11.64
C TRP A 30 6.63 -1.41 11.01
N GLU A 31 7.62 -1.02 11.82
CA GLU A 31 8.94 -0.68 11.30
C GLU A 31 9.58 -1.86 10.55
N ALA A 32 9.37 -3.07 11.03
CA ALA A 32 9.92 -4.27 10.40
C ALA A 32 9.34 -4.54 9.01
N VAL A 33 8.11 -4.07 8.77
CA VAL A 33 7.46 -4.25 7.46
C VAL A 33 8.23 -3.54 6.36
N PHE A 34 8.82 -2.40 6.66
CA PHE A 34 9.52 -1.59 5.67
C PHE A 34 11.01 -1.95 5.53
N GLY A 35 11.57 -2.70 6.47
CA GLY A 35 12.97 -3.09 6.42
C GLY A 35 13.95 -1.98 6.75
N GLU A 36 13.52 -0.74 6.82
CA GLU A 36 14.36 0.41 7.17
C GLU A 36 13.54 1.38 8.01
N LYS A 37 14.18 1.90 9.06
CA LYS A 37 13.52 2.82 9.97
C LYS A 37 13.45 4.21 9.38
N ARG A 38 12.23 4.72 9.18
CA ARG A 38 11.96 6.06 8.67
C ARG A 38 10.70 6.57 9.37
N PRO A 39 10.47 7.89 9.38
CA PRO A 39 9.17 8.40 9.85
C PRO A 39 8.03 7.74 9.09
N LEU A 40 6.94 7.43 9.78
CA LEU A 40 5.79 6.74 9.20
C LEU A 40 4.65 7.72 8.92
N HIS A 41 4.20 7.72 7.67
CA HIS A 41 3.02 8.46 7.25
C HIS A 41 1.89 7.47 7.01
N LEU A 42 0.75 7.68 7.68
CA LEU A 42 -0.44 6.87 7.48
C LEU A 42 -1.39 7.56 6.52
N ASP A 43 -1.85 6.81 5.52
CA ASP A 43 -2.88 7.27 4.59
C ASP A 43 -4.14 6.43 4.82
N LEU A 44 -5.04 6.91 5.66
CA LEU A 44 -6.28 6.21 6.00
C LEU A 44 -7.31 6.45 4.90
N GLY A 45 -7.83 5.35 4.33
CA GLY A 45 -8.71 5.46 3.18
C GLY A 45 -7.94 5.84 1.93
N CYS A 46 -6.83 5.15 1.67
CA CYS A 46 -5.92 5.53 0.58
C CYS A 46 -6.53 5.37 -0.82
N GLY A 47 -7.62 4.61 -0.95
CA GLY A 47 -8.32 4.46 -2.21
C GLY A 47 -7.42 3.92 -3.31
N LYS A 48 -7.42 4.59 -4.46
CA LYS A 48 -6.62 4.21 -5.62
C LYS A 48 -5.14 4.58 -5.48
N CYS A 49 -4.75 5.14 -4.35
CA CYS A 49 -3.36 5.46 -4.03
C CYS A 49 -2.70 6.45 -4.99
N VAL A 50 -3.47 7.33 -5.63
CA VAL A 50 -2.87 8.33 -6.53
C VAL A 50 -1.98 9.27 -5.74
N PHE A 51 -2.49 9.81 -4.64
CA PHE A 51 -1.70 10.68 -3.76
C PHE A 51 -0.54 9.91 -3.12
N LEU A 52 -0.83 8.72 -2.59
CA LEU A 52 0.17 7.91 -1.89
C LEU A 52 1.35 7.58 -2.80
N ALA A 53 1.06 7.17 -4.04
CA ALA A 53 2.10 6.80 -5.00
C ALA A 53 3.04 7.98 -5.29
N GLU A 54 2.46 9.15 -5.53
CA GLU A 54 3.24 10.36 -5.83
C GLU A 54 4.04 10.82 -4.61
N ALA A 55 3.40 10.87 -3.45
CA ALA A 55 4.05 11.32 -2.22
C ALA A 55 5.20 10.39 -1.82
N ALA A 56 4.98 9.08 -1.88
CA ALA A 56 5.99 8.10 -1.50
C ALA A 56 7.17 8.12 -2.46
N HIS A 57 6.90 8.23 -3.75
CA HIS A 57 7.97 8.28 -4.75
C HIS A 57 8.82 9.53 -4.61
N THR A 58 8.19 10.65 -4.21
CA THR A 58 8.89 11.93 -4.00
C THR A 58 9.65 11.96 -2.68
N HIS A 59 9.08 11.38 -1.62
CA HIS A 59 9.64 11.42 -0.27
C HIS A 59 10.14 10.04 0.15
N ARG A 60 11.28 9.65 -0.42
CA ARG A 60 11.85 8.31 -0.20
C ARG A 60 12.40 8.12 1.22
N ASP A 61 12.53 9.19 1.99
CA ASP A 61 12.98 9.18 3.38
C ASP A 61 11.85 8.99 4.39
N VAL A 62 10.64 8.75 3.91
CA VAL A 62 9.44 8.51 4.72
C VAL A 62 8.82 7.18 4.32
N ASN A 63 8.38 6.39 5.30
CA ASN A 63 7.62 5.18 5.05
C ASN A 63 6.13 5.53 5.01
N PHE A 64 5.43 5.00 4.00
CA PHE A 64 4.01 5.26 3.80
C PHE A 64 3.21 3.98 3.94
N LEU A 65 2.20 4.00 4.81
CA LEU A 65 1.28 2.89 4.98
C LEU A 65 -0.11 3.32 4.51
N GLY A 66 -0.59 2.72 3.43
CA GLY A 66 -1.93 2.96 2.92
C GLY A 66 -2.90 1.90 3.41
N ILE A 67 -4.04 2.34 3.93
CA ILE A 67 -5.06 1.45 4.48
C ILE A 67 -6.39 1.76 3.80
N ASP A 68 -7.04 0.72 3.29
CA ASP A 68 -8.38 0.83 2.76
C ASP A 68 -9.13 -0.48 3.03
N ILE A 69 -10.45 -0.42 3.00
CA ILE A 69 -11.28 -1.61 3.27
C ILE A 69 -11.43 -2.49 2.02
N SER A 70 -11.32 -1.93 0.83
CA SER A 70 -11.64 -2.62 -0.41
C SER A 70 -10.39 -3.21 -1.09
N TYR A 71 -10.36 -4.53 -1.25
CA TYR A 71 -9.32 -5.19 -2.04
C TYR A 71 -9.34 -4.74 -3.49
N ASP A 72 -10.53 -4.50 -4.05
CA ASP A 72 -10.62 -4.09 -5.45
C ASP A 72 -9.96 -2.73 -5.68
N ILE A 73 -10.19 -1.79 -4.77
CA ILE A 73 -9.60 -0.46 -4.92
C ILE A 73 -8.09 -0.48 -4.59
N LEU A 74 -7.68 -1.31 -3.64
CA LEU A 74 -6.26 -1.48 -3.33
C LEU A 74 -5.50 -2.11 -4.49
N GLY A 75 -6.15 -2.99 -5.25
CA GLY A 75 -5.55 -3.56 -6.45
C GLY A 75 -5.22 -2.48 -7.48
N VAL A 76 -6.14 -1.53 -7.68
CA VAL A 76 -5.88 -0.37 -8.53
C VAL A 76 -4.75 0.46 -7.94
N GLY A 77 -4.76 0.64 -6.62
CA GLY A 77 -3.70 1.39 -5.93
C GLY A 77 -2.32 0.80 -6.13
N ARG A 78 -2.21 -0.54 -6.03
CA ARG A 78 -0.94 -1.22 -6.29
C ARG A 78 -0.42 -0.93 -7.70
N ARG A 79 -1.31 -0.95 -8.68
CA ARG A 79 -0.91 -0.66 -10.07
C ARG A 79 -0.45 0.78 -10.24
N ASN A 80 -1.11 1.71 -9.56
CA ASN A 80 -0.70 3.12 -9.59
C ASN A 80 0.67 3.33 -8.94
N ILE A 81 0.93 2.64 -7.83
CA ILE A 81 2.24 2.67 -7.17
C ILE A 81 3.31 2.10 -8.09
N ALA A 82 3.05 0.94 -8.69
CA ALA A 82 3.98 0.31 -9.60
C ALA A 82 4.32 1.23 -10.78
N GLN A 83 3.32 1.92 -11.31
CA GLN A 83 3.54 2.87 -12.41
C GLN A 83 4.40 4.05 -11.99
N ALA A 84 4.18 4.57 -10.79
CA ALA A 84 4.94 5.70 -10.27
C ALA A 84 6.42 5.35 -10.05
N TYR A 85 6.68 4.12 -9.57
CA TYR A 85 8.05 3.68 -9.29
C TYR A 85 8.78 3.15 -10.52
N GLY A 86 8.05 2.82 -11.59
CA GLY A 86 8.64 2.28 -12.80
C GLY A 86 9.32 0.94 -12.55
N GLU A 87 10.59 0.82 -12.86
CA GLU A 87 11.35 -0.43 -12.65
C GLU A 87 11.85 -0.60 -11.23
N GLU A 88 11.78 0.45 -10.41
CA GLU A 88 12.21 0.36 -9.02
C GLU A 88 11.19 -0.40 -8.19
N GLN A 89 11.67 -1.23 -7.26
CA GLN A 89 10.82 -1.88 -6.28
C GLN A 89 10.55 -0.88 -5.15
N PRO A 90 9.27 -0.57 -4.85
CA PRO A 90 8.97 0.32 -3.73
C PRO A 90 9.48 -0.26 -2.41
N ASP A 91 10.30 0.50 -1.69
CA ASP A 91 10.84 0.07 -0.40
C ASP A 91 10.29 0.88 0.77
N ASN A 92 9.52 1.92 0.49
CA ASN A 92 8.95 2.81 1.50
C ASN A 92 7.43 2.84 1.47
N VAL A 93 6.79 1.81 0.90
CA VAL A 93 5.33 1.72 0.80
C VAL A 93 4.87 0.38 1.34
N ALA A 94 3.79 0.40 2.11
CA ALA A 94 3.06 -0.81 2.47
C ALA A 94 1.56 -0.53 2.32
N LEU A 95 0.82 -1.55 1.93
CA LEU A 95 -0.64 -1.49 1.80
C LEU A 95 -1.27 -2.57 2.65
N CYS A 96 -2.41 -2.29 3.24
CA CYS A 96 -3.20 -3.34 3.87
C CYS A 96 -4.69 -3.05 3.75
N ALA A 97 -5.48 -4.12 3.75
CA ALA A 97 -6.94 -4.03 3.78
C ALA A 97 -7.38 -4.15 5.23
N TYR A 98 -8.02 -3.13 5.74
CA TYR A 98 -8.46 -3.12 7.12
C TYR A 98 -9.65 -2.18 7.29
N ASN A 99 -10.59 -2.60 8.13
CA ASN A 99 -11.74 -1.77 8.45
C ASN A 99 -11.38 -0.88 9.63
N ILE A 100 -11.25 0.39 9.34
CA ILE A 100 -10.96 1.41 10.34
C ILE A 100 -12.29 1.83 11.00
#